data_3fea8b81008e70ab3e323d82b6522db6
#
_entry.id   3fea8b81008e70ab3e323d82b6522db6
#
_cell.length_a   1.000
_cell.length_b   1.000
_cell.length_c   1.000
_cell.angle_alpha   90.00
_cell.angle_beta   90.00
_cell.angle_gamma   90.00
#
_symmetry.space_group_name_H-M   'P 1'
#
loop_
_entity.id
_entity.type
_entity.pdbx_description
1 polymer ?
#
loop_
_entity_poly.entity_id
_entity_poly.type
_entity_poly.pdbx_seq_one_letter_code
_entity_poly.pdbx_strand_id
1 'polypeptide(L)'
;MLSTPSTISALSTLGGVAVGLLALRVSRVRGWGELRWFAVIAFTAAGYAVANLSATLEAPAPLIIGASHVQLSFALVQYWAWLRYARAFGRAPPSRAGLWVERTVLAAAAAALVPRLAFGGEIAHHSFPLWDVVYNDALLAPGAYALIALAAPAVPVVIGRFVQAHRAGIRHAAPQAAAFVSVVLLSLADAYTGTGRSRLPYLFDIGFLLPVALVAWATSLRFVESAQDLEGLRERLESLVEARSRALAEAQEALVRSERLASLGQLANGVAHQVSNPASVVTANLRYLSENLVGAPEVREVADEALVAMQRINDLVRRLADAGRLAAVPRPTTAVDLRDVVERAAAEARPRLDAEVTLDVEVPPGLVVRTRPEVLEQVLQSLLSNAAEALHPGRRGRIQIRAARWSGAIRLTVADDGVGMTKEVLERVFEPFFTTKPPGRGSGLSLPISRRIVEVHGGAIWLESAPGGGTTAVLILPESGPGTPAPSSAGR
;
A
#
# COMPACT_ATOMS: atom_id res chain seq x y z
N MET A 1 -5.19 -66.04 -9.02
CA MET A 1 -5.74 -64.68 -9.06
C MET A 1 -5.66 -64.11 -7.66
N LEU A 2 -5.32 -62.81 -7.52
CA LEU A 2 -5.40 -62.17 -6.22
C LEU A 2 -6.85 -62.14 -5.76
N SER A 3 -7.10 -62.42 -4.48
CA SER A 3 -8.43 -62.26 -3.88
C SER A 3 -8.82 -60.77 -3.85
N THR A 4 -10.11 -60.47 -3.69
CA THR A 4 -10.60 -59.07 -3.57
C THR A 4 -9.85 -58.31 -2.45
N PRO A 5 -9.64 -58.81 -1.22
CA PRO A 5 -8.89 -58.17 -0.20
C PRO A 5 -7.41 -57.91 -0.57
N SER A 6 -6.76 -58.91 -1.18
CA SER A 6 -5.36 -58.74 -1.62
C SER A 6 -5.21 -57.66 -2.68
N THR A 7 -6.18 -57.52 -3.56
CA THR A 7 -6.19 -56.42 -4.56
C THR A 7 -6.37 -55.07 -3.89
N ILE A 8 -7.24 -54.97 -2.88
CA ILE A 8 -7.47 -53.76 -2.09
C ILE A 8 -6.21 -53.36 -1.35
N SER A 9 -5.56 -54.28 -0.62
CA SER A 9 -4.32 -54.03 0.09
C SER A 9 -3.21 -53.55 -0.86
N ALA A 10 -3.10 -54.14 -2.06
CA ALA A 10 -2.16 -53.70 -3.08
C ALA A 10 -2.43 -52.26 -3.57
N LEU A 11 -3.71 -51.93 -3.86
CA LEU A 11 -4.12 -50.58 -4.26
C LEU A 11 -3.90 -49.55 -3.15
N SER A 12 -4.22 -49.90 -1.90
CA SER A 12 -3.99 -49.07 -0.72
C SER A 12 -2.50 -48.78 -0.52
N THR A 13 -1.65 -49.78 -0.76
CA THR A 13 -0.19 -49.62 -0.72
C THR A 13 0.28 -48.61 -1.76
N LEU A 14 -0.10 -48.78 -3.01
CA LEU A 14 0.28 -47.86 -4.10
C LEU A 14 -0.22 -46.45 -3.83
N GLY A 15 -1.47 -46.30 -3.40
CA GLY A 15 -2.09 -45.04 -3.05
C GLY A 15 -1.35 -44.34 -1.89
N GLY A 16 -1.03 -45.11 -0.82
CA GLY A 16 -0.30 -44.60 0.33
C GLY A 16 1.10 -44.11 -0.04
N VAL A 17 1.83 -44.84 -0.87
CA VAL A 17 3.16 -44.43 -1.35
C VAL A 17 3.04 -43.18 -2.21
N ALA A 18 2.11 -43.11 -3.16
CA ALA A 18 1.94 -41.93 -4.02
C ALA A 18 1.59 -40.69 -3.22
N VAL A 19 0.66 -40.80 -2.28
CA VAL A 19 0.27 -39.69 -1.37
C VAL A 19 1.44 -39.27 -0.48
N GLY A 20 2.20 -40.23 0.05
CA GLY A 20 3.38 -39.97 0.87
C GLY A 20 4.45 -39.18 0.11
N LEU A 21 4.75 -39.56 -1.13
CA LEU A 21 5.70 -38.86 -1.99
C LEU A 21 5.23 -37.45 -2.32
N LEU A 22 3.96 -37.28 -2.65
CA LEU A 22 3.35 -35.98 -2.93
C LEU A 22 3.43 -35.07 -1.69
N ALA A 23 3.02 -35.56 -0.53
CA ALA A 23 3.06 -34.83 0.72
C ALA A 23 4.50 -34.43 1.08
N LEU A 24 5.49 -35.30 0.87
CA LEU A 24 6.89 -35.01 1.10
C LEU A 24 7.39 -33.90 0.16
N ARG A 25 6.99 -33.90 -1.11
CA ARG A 25 7.34 -32.86 -2.07
C ARG A 25 6.75 -31.50 -1.67
N VAL A 26 5.46 -31.46 -1.34
CA VAL A 26 4.75 -30.23 -0.95
C VAL A 26 5.30 -29.70 0.40
N SER A 27 5.73 -30.56 1.30
CA SER A 27 6.30 -30.15 2.62
C SER A 27 7.54 -29.27 2.54
N ARG A 28 8.21 -29.23 1.37
CA ARG A 28 9.38 -28.36 1.12
C ARG A 28 9.00 -26.91 0.88
N VAL A 29 7.75 -26.63 0.58
CA VAL A 29 7.24 -25.27 0.40
C VAL A 29 7.09 -24.60 1.77
N ARG A 30 7.48 -23.33 1.88
CA ARG A 30 7.34 -22.56 3.12
C ARG A 30 5.88 -22.53 3.60
N GLY A 31 5.65 -22.84 4.86
CA GLY A 31 4.32 -22.89 5.47
C GLY A 31 3.60 -24.23 5.36
N TRP A 32 4.20 -25.25 4.74
CA TRP A 32 3.64 -26.59 4.55
C TRP A 32 4.47 -27.70 5.19
N GLY A 33 5.39 -27.36 6.07
CA GLY A 33 6.33 -28.27 6.69
C GLY A 33 5.70 -29.40 7.53
N GLU A 34 4.44 -29.24 7.98
CA GLU A 34 3.67 -30.26 8.67
C GLU A 34 3.38 -31.49 7.78
N LEU A 35 3.26 -31.31 6.46
CA LEU A 35 2.98 -32.39 5.53
C LEU A 35 4.06 -33.47 5.46
N ARG A 36 5.28 -33.21 5.92
CA ARG A 36 6.31 -34.25 6.11
C ARG A 36 5.86 -35.35 7.08
N TRP A 37 5.10 -34.98 8.11
CA TRP A 37 4.57 -35.95 9.07
C TRP A 37 3.35 -36.69 8.50
N PHE A 38 2.55 -36.03 7.65
CA PHE A 38 1.50 -36.68 6.89
C PHE A 38 2.08 -37.69 5.88
N ALA A 39 3.22 -37.40 5.26
CA ALA A 39 3.94 -38.38 4.45
C ALA A 39 4.32 -39.64 5.24
N VAL A 40 4.77 -39.47 6.50
CA VAL A 40 5.05 -40.63 7.37
C VAL A 40 3.77 -41.41 7.66
N ILE A 41 2.63 -40.74 7.91
CA ILE A 41 1.31 -41.39 8.08
C ILE A 41 0.96 -42.24 6.85
N ALA A 42 1.12 -41.69 5.64
CA ALA A 42 0.82 -42.36 4.40
C ALA A 42 1.74 -43.57 4.13
N PHE A 43 3.05 -43.42 4.40
CA PHE A 43 4.01 -44.53 4.24
C PHE A 43 3.79 -45.64 5.27
N THR A 44 3.45 -45.31 6.53
CA THR A 44 3.13 -46.33 7.53
C THR A 44 1.85 -47.07 7.22
N ALA A 45 0.84 -46.42 6.66
CA ALA A 45 -0.37 -47.06 6.20
C ALA A 45 -0.10 -48.00 4.99
N ALA A 46 0.75 -47.56 4.05
CA ALA A 46 1.19 -48.44 2.96
C ALA A 46 1.95 -49.66 3.50
N GLY A 47 2.83 -49.49 4.45
CA GLY A 47 3.54 -50.58 5.09
C GLY A 47 2.60 -51.55 5.86
N TYR A 48 1.58 -50.99 6.54
CA TYR A 48 0.52 -51.79 7.17
C TYR A 48 -0.21 -52.64 6.14
N ALA A 49 -0.64 -52.04 5.00
CA ALA A 49 -1.36 -52.77 3.94
C ALA A 49 -0.50 -53.87 3.28
N VAL A 50 0.81 -53.64 3.09
CA VAL A 50 1.76 -54.70 2.64
C VAL A 50 1.81 -55.86 3.61
N ALA A 51 1.96 -55.55 4.93
CA ALA A 51 1.98 -56.58 5.94
C ALA A 51 0.65 -57.38 6.01
N ASN A 52 -0.49 -56.67 5.84
CA ASN A 52 -1.81 -57.28 5.82
C ASN A 52 -2.02 -58.23 4.63
N LEU A 53 -1.31 -58.03 3.52
CA LEU A 53 -1.37 -58.90 2.37
C LEU A 53 -0.99 -60.36 2.73
N SER A 54 -0.08 -60.55 3.68
CA SER A 54 0.32 -61.87 4.15
C SER A 54 -0.80 -62.67 4.82
N ALA A 55 -1.77 -61.99 5.45
CA ALA A 55 -2.92 -62.65 6.10
C ALA A 55 -3.94 -63.18 5.07
N THR A 56 -3.95 -62.68 3.83
CA THR A 56 -4.85 -63.08 2.75
C THR A 56 -4.21 -64.11 1.77
N LEU A 57 -2.91 -64.36 1.93
CA LEU A 57 -2.19 -65.31 1.11
C LEU A 57 -1.97 -66.62 1.91
N GLU A 58 -1.88 -67.76 1.19
CA GLU A 58 -1.47 -69.04 1.78
C GLU A 58 0.04 -69.01 2.10
N ALA A 59 0.42 -68.24 3.15
CA ALA A 59 1.80 -68.08 3.54
C ALA A 59 2.16 -69.01 4.72
N PRO A 60 3.45 -69.41 4.89
CA PRO A 60 3.88 -70.17 6.06
C PRO A 60 3.63 -69.40 7.37
N ALA A 61 3.24 -70.12 8.44
CA ALA A 61 2.93 -69.53 9.74
C ALA A 61 4.00 -68.54 10.28
N PRO A 62 5.31 -68.80 10.17
CA PRO A 62 6.31 -67.85 10.60
C PRO A 62 6.28 -66.51 9.86
N LEU A 63 5.92 -66.51 8.59
CA LEU A 63 5.79 -65.31 7.76
C LEU A 63 4.57 -64.49 8.19
N ILE A 64 3.41 -65.12 8.41
CA ILE A 64 2.18 -64.48 8.90
C ILE A 64 2.44 -63.83 10.27
N ILE A 65 3.06 -64.56 11.22
CA ILE A 65 3.36 -64.05 12.54
C ILE A 65 4.35 -62.86 12.46
N GLY A 66 5.40 -62.98 11.65
CA GLY A 66 6.34 -61.92 11.40
C GLY A 66 5.68 -60.67 10.79
N ALA A 67 4.83 -60.84 9.82
CA ALA A 67 4.07 -59.74 9.21
C ALA A 67 3.12 -59.07 10.21
N SER A 68 2.47 -59.80 11.09
CA SER A 68 1.61 -59.25 12.16
C SER A 68 2.37 -58.37 13.15
N HIS A 69 3.60 -58.77 13.53
CA HIS A 69 4.50 -57.91 14.33
C HIS A 69 4.82 -56.57 13.59
N VAL A 70 5.15 -56.63 12.32
CA VAL A 70 5.43 -55.46 11.48
C VAL A 70 4.20 -54.60 11.32
N GLN A 71 3.01 -55.20 11.10
CA GLN A 71 1.74 -54.52 11.02
C GLN A 71 1.39 -53.70 12.25
N LEU A 72 1.52 -54.31 13.45
CA LEU A 72 1.29 -53.62 14.71
C LEU A 72 2.30 -52.47 14.92
N SER A 73 3.56 -52.69 14.55
CA SER A 73 4.59 -51.68 14.63
C SER A 73 4.23 -50.48 13.73
N PHE A 74 3.81 -50.70 12.46
CA PHE A 74 3.39 -49.60 11.58
C PHE A 74 2.16 -48.89 12.12
N ALA A 75 1.18 -49.57 12.69
CA ALA A 75 -0.01 -48.94 13.30
C ALA A 75 0.42 -47.99 14.46
N LEU A 76 1.37 -48.41 15.32
CA LEU A 76 1.89 -47.57 16.42
C LEU A 76 2.72 -46.38 15.93
N VAL A 77 3.59 -46.60 14.92
CA VAL A 77 4.33 -45.47 14.29
C VAL A 77 3.36 -44.46 13.62
N GLN A 78 2.25 -44.92 13.10
CA GLN A 78 1.21 -44.05 12.55
C GLN A 78 0.59 -43.12 13.61
N TYR A 79 0.29 -43.65 14.83
CA TYR A 79 -0.18 -42.81 15.94
C TYR A 79 0.89 -41.79 16.37
N TRP A 80 2.15 -42.20 16.41
CA TRP A 80 3.27 -41.28 16.67
C TRP A 80 3.35 -40.18 15.58
N ALA A 81 3.20 -40.53 14.32
CA ALA A 81 3.21 -39.58 13.21
C ALA A 81 2.04 -38.58 13.30
N TRP A 82 0.83 -39.03 13.69
CA TRP A 82 -0.31 -38.15 13.96
C TRP A 82 -0.05 -37.18 15.12
N LEU A 83 0.62 -37.61 16.21
CA LEU A 83 1.05 -36.70 17.28
C LEU A 83 1.97 -35.60 16.75
N ARG A 84 2.91 -35.95 15.89
CA ARG A 84 3.84 -35.02 15.26
C ARG A 84 3.13 -34.08 14.27
N TYR A 85 2.23 -34.64 13.46
CA TYR A 85 1.44 -33.88 12.51
C TYR A 85 0.55 -32.86 13.20
N ALA A 86 -0.26 -33.27 14.17
CA ALA A 86 -1.16 -32.37 14.90
C ALA A 86 -0.40 -31.24 15.63
N ARG A 87 0.77 -31.53 16.17
CA ARG A 87 1.64 -30.52 16.78
C ARG A 87 2.15 -29.51 15.75
N ALA A 88 2.66 -29.99 14.63
CA ALA A 88 3.20 -29.13 13.58
C ALA A 88 2.11 -28.30 12.94
N PHE A 89 0.93 -28.87 12.69
CA PHE A 89 -0.23 -28.20 12.14
C PHE A 89 -0.75 -27.06 13.06
N GLY A 90 -0.86 -27.35 14.37
CA GLY A 90 -1.27 -26.37 15.38
C GLY A 90 -0.19 -25.38 15.78
N ARG A 91 1.05 -25.51 15.26
CA ARG A 91 2.23 -24.70 15.64
C ARG A 91 2.46 -24.67 17.16
N ALA A 92 2.03 -25.73 17.85
CA ALA A 92 2.09 -25.80 19.30
C ALA A 92 3.52 -26.11 19.78
N PRO A 93 4.00 -25.47 20.86
CA PRO A 93 5.27 -25.81 21.46
C PRO A 93 5.22 -27.23 22.06
N PRO A 94 6.36 -27.93 22.13
CA PRO A 94 6.43 -29.26 22.75
C PRO A 94 6.16 -29.17 24.24
N SER A 95 5.12 -29.86 24.73
CA SER A 95 4.86 -30.02 26.18
C SER A 95 5.59 -31.24 26.71
N ARG A 96 6.00 -31.23 27.99
CA ARG A 96 6.67 -32.37 28.63
C ARG A 96 5.82 -33.64 28.54
N ALA A 97 4.52 -33.54 28.85
CA ALA A 97 3.57 -34.64 28.75
C ALA A 97 3.44 -35.17 27.32
N GLY A 98 3.32 -34.26 26.32
CA GLY A 98 3.21 -34.65 24.91
C GLY A 98 4.48 -35.36 24.39
N LEU A 99 5.67 -34.89 24.81
CA LEU A 99 6.93 -35.55 24.45
C LEU A 99 7.05 -36.95 25.11
N TRP A 100 6.54 -37.10 26.35
CA TRP A 100 6.50 -38.39 27.01
C TRP A 100 5.61 -39.37 26.23
N VAL A 101 4.39 -38.97 25.86
CA VAL A 101 3.49 -39.79 25.03
C VAL A 101 4.13 -40.13 23.69
N GLU A 102 4.77 -39.19 22.99
CA GLU A 102 5.47 -39.45 21.72
C GLU A 102 6.58 -40.52 21.89
N ARG A 103 7.37 -40.47 22.96
CA ARG A 103 8.45 -41.45 23.27
C ARG A 103 7.89 -42.82 23.64
N THR A 104 6.81 -42.86 24.41
CA THR A 104 6.15 -44.09 24.82
C THR A 104 5.54 -44.83 23.64
N VAL A 105 4.84 -44.12 22.74
CA VAL A 105 4.29 -44.75 21.53
C VAL A 105 5.39 -45.28 20.62
N LEU A 106 6.49 -44.54 20.44
CA LEU A 106 7.61 -44.98 19.61
C LEU A 106 8.33 -46.20 20.23
N ALA A 107 8.49 -46.21 21.55
CA ALA A 107 9.04 -47.38 22.27
C ALA A 107 8.12 -48.60 22.13
N ALA A 108 6.80 -48.40 22.23
CA ALA A 108 5.83 -49.49 22.01
C ALA A 108 5.91 -50.03 20.57
N ALA A 109 6.08 -49.14 19.56
CA ALA A 109 6.26 -49.56 18.17
C ALA A 109 7.52 -50.43 17.95
N ALA A 110 8.63 -50.04 18.58
CA ALA A 110 9.85 -50.85 18.56
C ALA A 110 9.67 -52.18 19.27
N ALA A 111 9.02 -52.19 20.46
CA ALA A 111 8.72 -53.39 21.20
C ALA A 111 7.78 -54.37 20.45
N ALA A 112 6.90 -53.85 19.63
CA ALA A 112 6.00 -54.69 18.79
C ALA A 112 6.77 -55.63 17.84
N LEU A 113 8.01 -55.29 17.49
CA LEU A 113 8.88 -56.15 16.64
C LEU A 113 9.60 -57.25 17.42
N VAL A 114 9.49 -57.28 18.74
CA VAL A 114 10.12 -58.32 19.56
C VAL A 114 9.34 -59.62 19.38
N PRO A 115 9.98 -60.75 18.94
CA PRO A 115 9.32 -62.00 18.72
C PRO A 115 8.58 -62.49 19.94
N ARG A 116 7.36 -63.02 19.73
CA ARG A 116 6.48 -63.57 20.77
C ARG A 116 5.97 -62.56 21.82
N LEU A 117 6.33 -61.29 21.76
CA LEU A 117 5.82 -60.30 22.69
C LEU A 117 4.36 -59.94 22.39
N ALA A 118 4.09 -59.60 21.15
CA ALA A 118 2.77 -59.13 20.72
C ALA A 118 1.87 -60.25 20.14
N PHE A 119 2.48 -61.26 19.55
CA PHE A 119 1.73 -62.37 18.88
C PHE A 119 2.26 -63.69 19.37
N GLY A 120 1.33 -64.66 19.57
CA GLY A 120 1.64 -66.07 19.88
C GLY A 120 2.14 -66.83 18.66
N GLY A 121 2.37 -68.13 18.86
CA GLY A 121 2.74 -69.03 17.78
C GLY A 121 1.53 -69.64 17.00
N GLU A 122 0.33 -69.32 17.41
CA GLU A 122 -0.91 -69.87 16.86
C GLU A 122 -1.52 -68.92 15.84
N ILE A 123 -2.15 -69.49 14.79
CA ILE A 123 -2.87 -68.78 13.74
C ILE A 123 -4.35 -69.12 13.84
N ALA A 124 -5.19 -68.11 13.85
CA ALA A 124 -6.61 -68.22 13.74
C ALA A 124 -7.03 -68.08 12.25
N HIS A 125 -8.00 -68.88 11.84
CA HIS A 125 -8.56 -68.81 10.51
C HIS A 125 -9.96 -68.19 10.57
N HIS A 126 -10.13 -67.04 9.98
CA HIS A 126 -11.43 -66.31 9.96
C HIS A 126 -11.98 -66.27 8.54
N SER A 127 -13.13 -66.92 8.31
CA SER A 127 -13.82 -66.90 7.03
C SER A 127 -14.81 -65.74 6.95
N PHE A 128 -14.74 -64.95 5.89
CA PHE A 128 -15.64 -63.84 5.62
C PHE A 128 -16.52 -64.18 4.40
N PRO A 129 -17.78 -64.60 4.60
CA PRO A 129 -18.65 -65.09 3.54
C PRO A 129 -18.93 -64.03 2.45
N LEU A 130 -18.89 -62.74 2.78
CA LEU A 130 -19.17 -61.64 1.84
C LEU A 130 -18.16 -61.59 0.66
N TRP A 131 -16.93 -62.03 0.89
CA TRP A 131 -15.86 -61.95 -0.11
C TRP A 131 -15.23 -63.32 -0.42
N ASP A 132 -15.81 -64.38 0.13
CA ASP A 132 -15.31 -65.75 0.02
C ASP A 132 -13.80 -65.87 0.28
N VAL A 133 -13.35 -65.25 1.38
CA VAL A 133 -11.95 -65.16 1.76
C VAL A 133 -11.74 -65.65 3.18
N VAL A 134 -10.64 -66.35 3.39
CA VAL A 134 -10.15 -66.75 4.69
C VAL A 134 -8.95 -65.89 5.06
N TYR A 135 -9.06 -65.17 6.16
CA TYR A 135 -7.90 -64.48 6.76
C TYR A 135 -7.18 -65.37 7.73
N ASN A 136 -5.85 -65.36 7.65
CA ASN A 136 -4.97 -66.12 8.51
C ASN A 136 -4.28 -65.11 9.47
N ASP A 137 -4.78 -64.99 10.69
CA ASP A 137 -4.35 -64.01 11.64
C ASP A 137 -3.54 -64.62 12.78
N ALA A 138 -2.40 -64.02 13.13
CA ALA A 138 -1.67 -64.41 14.34
C ALA A 138 -2.47 -63.97 15.59
N LEU A 139 -2.67 -64.91 16.53
CA LEU A 139 -3.36 -64.60 17.78
C LEU A 139 -2.60 -63.60 18.64
N LEU A 140 -3.33 -62.59 19.14
CA LEU A 140 -2.79 -61.58 20.02
C LEU A 140 -2.35 -62.17 21.36
N ALA A 141 -1.09 -61.97 21.71
CA ALA A 141 -0.57 -62.24 23.03
C ALA A 141 -0.90 -61.11 24.05
N PRO A 142 -0.85 -61.35 25.35
CA PRO A 142 -1.08 -60.30 26.35
C PRO A 142 -0.21 -59.06 26.15
N GLY A 143 0.99 -59.20 25.61
CA GLY A 143 1.90 -58.12 25.30
C GLY A 143 1.35 -57.13 24.23
N ALA A 144 0.58 -57.62 23.26
CA ALA A 144 -0.07 -56.73 22.27
C ALA A 144 -1.04 -55.74 22.95
N TYR A 145 -1.89 -56.25 23.84
CA TYR A 145 -2.81 -55.39 24.60
C TYR A 145 -2.11 -54.36 25.44
N ALA A 146 -0.98 -54.73 26.04
CA ALA A 146 -0.12 -53.80 26.81
C ALA A 146 0.46 -52.69 25.91
N LEU A 147 0.96 -53.05 24.71
CA LEU A 147 1.50 -52.07 23.75
C LEU A 147 0.42 -51.11 23.21
N ILE A 148 -0.76 -51.62 22.94
CA ILE A 148 -1.92 -50.82 22.53
C ILE A 148 -2.36 -49.88 23.64
N ALA A 149 -2.41 -50.36 24.91
CA ALA A 149 -2.74 -49.55 26.06
C ALA A 149 -1.71 -48.41 26.29
N LEU A 150 -0.43 -48.67 26.07
CA LEU A 150 0.62 -47.65 26.12
C LEU A 150 0.48 -46.57 25.04
N ALA A 151 -0.12 -46.88 23.89
CA ALA A 151 -0.36 -45.94 22.83
C ALA A 151 -1.69 -45.17 22.97
N ALA A 152 -2.66 -45.68 23.77
CA ALA A 152 -4.00 -45.10 23.94
C ALA A 152 -3.99 -43.60 24.33
N PRO A 153 -3.07 -43.07 25.17
CA PRO A 153 -2.97 -41.64 25.46
C PRO A 153 -2.68 -40.75 24.27
N ALA A 154 -2.21 -41.28 23.14
CA ALA A 154 -2.01 -40.53 21.91
C ALA A 154 -3.34 -39.96 21.37
N VAL A 155 -4.46 -40.71 21.51
CA VAL A 155 -5.77 -40.32 20.96
C VAL A 155 -6.27 -38.99 21.55
N PRO A 156 -6.46 -38.83 22.86
CA PRO A 156 -6.92 -37.55 23.42
C PRO A 156 -5.91 -36.44 23.21
N VAL A 157 -4.60 -36.70 23.15
CA VAL A 157 -3.59 -35.69 22.88
C VAL A 157 -3.71 -35.15 21.47
N VAL A 158 -3.88 -36.00 20.44
CA VAL A 158 -4.06 -35.55 19.04
C VAL A 158 -5.35 -34.76 18.87
N ILE A 159 -6.47 -35.29 19.38
CA ILE A 159 -7.77 -34.60 19.33
C ILE A 159 -7.67 -33.25 20.04
N GLY A 160 -7.11 -33.21 21.24
CA GLY A 160 -6.92 -31.97 22.00
C GLY A 160 -6.10 -30.93 21.25
N ARG A 161 -5.04 -31.33 20.53
CA ARG A 161 -4.24 -30.44 19.68
C ARG A 161 -5.04 -29.86 18.54
N PHE A 162 -5.87 -30.63 17.85
CA PHE A 162 -6.71 -30.13 16.77
C PHE A 162 -7.84 -29.22 17.29
N VAL A 163 -8.43 -29.54 18.46
CA VAL A 163 -9.40 -28.67 19.11
C VAL A 163 -8.76 -27.34 19.54
N GLN A 164 -7.56 -27.36 20.08
CA GLN A 164 -6.81 -26.14 20.41
C GLN A 164 -6.49 -25.32 19.15
N ALA A 165 -6.07 -25.96 18.05
CA ALA A 165 -5.81 -25.31 16.77
C ALA A 165 -7.09 -24.67 16.23
N HIS A 166 -8.23 -25.35 16.30
CA HIS A 166 -9.52 -24.83 15.89
C HIS A 166 -9.94 -23.59 16.73
N ARG A 167 -9.82 -23.67 18.06
CA ARG A 167 -10.08 -22.54 18.97
C ARG A 167 -9.14 -21.36 18.77
N ALA A 168 -7.92 -21.61 18.31
CA ALA A 168 -6.94 -20.58 17.92
C ALA A 168 -7.22 -19.98 16.51
N GLY A 169 -8.33 -20.35 15.86
CA GLY A 169 -8.72 -19.81 14.55
C GLY A 169 -7.95 -20.42 13.37
N ILE A 170 -7.20 -21.52 13.58
CA ILE A 170 -6.51 -22.19 12.47
C ILE A 170 -7.56 -22.87 11.60
N ARG A 171 -7.71 -22.38 10.37
CA ARG A 171 -8.65 -22.92 9.38
C ARG A 171 -8.35 -24.38 9.09
N HIS A 172 -9.38 -25.15 8.75
CA HIS A 172 -9.31 -26.57 8.39
C HIS A 172 -8.81 -27.53 9.49
N ALA A 173 -8.78 -27.11 10.78
CA ALA A 173 -8.41 -28.00 11.89
C ALA A 173 -9.48 -29.09 12.13
N ALA A 174 -10.77 -28.78 11.93
CA ALA A 174 -11.85 -29.74 12.12
C ALA A 174 -11.78 -30.93 11.11
N PRO A 175 -11.59 -30.76 9.79
CA PRO A 175 -11.37 -31.86 8.86
C PRO A 175 -10.15 -32.74 9.24
N GLN A 176 -9.08 -32.14 9.76
CA GLN A 176 -7.90 -32.90 10.21
C GLN A 176 -8.21 -33.76 11.44
N ALA A 177 -9.00 -33.21 12.37
CA ALA A 177 -9.49 -33.99 13.52
C ALA A 177 -10.39 -35.15 13.07
N ALA A 178 -11.31 -34.90 12.14
CA ALA A 178 -12.19 -35.93 11.58
C ALA A 178 -11.40 -37.03 10.87
N ALA A 179 -10.34 -36.67 10.12
CA ALA A 179 -9.43 -37.64 9.49
C ALA A 179 -8.76 -38.54 10.54
N PHE A 180 -8.28 -37.97 11.64
CA PHE A 180 -7.68 -38.76 12.71
C PHE A 180 -8.69 -39.65 13.43
N VAL A 181 -9.88 -39.12 13.73
CA VAL A 181 -10.97 -39.90 14.37
C VAL A 181 -11.37 -41.09 13.49
N SER A 182 -11.44 -40.91 12.17
CA SER A 182 -11.74 -42.05 11.25
C SER A 182 -10.67 -43.13 11.32
N VAL A 183 -9.39 -42.76 11.41
CA VAL A 183 -8.30 -43.74 11.62
C VAL A 183 -8.50 -44.54 12.91
N VAL A 184 -8.83 -43.87 14.02
CA VAL A 184 -9.06 -44.51 15.32
C VAL A 184 -10.24 -45.49 15.23
N LEU A 185 -11.36 -45.05 14.63
CA LEU A 185 -12.55 -45.90 14.50
C LEU A 185 -12.26 -47.16 13.62
N LEU A 186 -11.55 -46.99 12.51
CA LEU A 186 -11.12 -48.09 11.65
C LEU A 186 -10.19 -49.07 12.38
N SER A 187 -9.21 -48.53 13.13
CA SER A 187 -8.28 -49.35 13.92
C SER A 187 -9.03 -50.18 15.00
N LEU A 188 -10.06 -49.57 15.63
CA LEU A 188 -10.88 -50.29 16.63
C LEU A 188 -11.77 -51.36 15.97
N ALA A 189 -12.33 -51.07 14.79
CA ALA A 189 -13.10 -52.03 14.01
C ALA A 189 -12.26 -53.27 13.62
N ASP A 190 -11.03 -53.03 13.15
CA ASP A 190 -10.12 -54.08 12.76
C ASP A 190 -9.64 -54.89 13.99
N ALA A 191 -9.34 -54.23 15.11
CA ALA A 191 -9.02 -54.90 16.33
C ALA A 191 -10.16 -55.81 16.84
N TYR A 192 -11.43 -55.37 16.68
CA TYR A 192 -12.60 -56.18 17.00
C TYR A 192 -12.77 -57.37 16.01
N THR A 193 -12.53 -57.15 14.71
CA THR A 193 -12.52 -58.18 13.70
C THR A 193 -11.48 -59.26 14.01
N GLY A 194 -10.26 -58.87 14.40
CA GLY A 194 -9.19 -59.80 14.77
C GLY A 194 -9.49 -60.69 16.01
N THR A 195 -10.55 -60.36 16.81
CA THR A 195 -11.03 -61.26 17.86
C THR A 195 -11.85 -62.44 17.33
N GLY A 196 -12.16 -62.50 16.03
CA GLY A 196 -13.00 -63.51 15.43
C GLY A 196 -14.49 -63.40 15.75
N ARG A 197 -14.92 -62.36 16.46
CA ARG A 197 -16.34 -62.09 16.81
C ARG A 197 -17.10 -61.31 15.78
N SER A 198 -16.40 -60.65 14.87
CA SER A 198 -16.99 -59.85 13.76
C SER A 198 -17.11 -60.74 12.51
N ARG A 199 -18.16 -60.46 11.71
CA ARG A 199 -18.32 -60.98 10.34
C ARG A 199 -17.93 -59.91 9.29
N LEU A 200 -17.38 -58.78 9.70
CA LEU A 200 -16.92 -57.72 8.80
C LEU A 200 -15.47 -57.99 8.41
N PRO A 201 -15.11 -57.65 7.17
CA PRO A 201 -13.71 -57.72 6.76
C PRO A 201 -12.87 -56.65 7.47
N TYR A 202 -11.55 -56.72 7.34
CA TYR A 202 -10.67 -55.64 7.80
C TYR A 202 -10.96 -54.38 6.99
N LEU A 203 -11.37 -53.32 7.69
CA LEU A 203 -11.83 -52.08 7.09
C LEU A 203 -10.72 -51.04 6.92
N PHE A 204 -9.58 -51.23 7.61
CA PHE A 204 -8.51 -50.23 7.61
C PHE A 204 -7.91 -50.01 6.23
N ASP A 205 -7.71 -51.10 5.45
CA ASP A 205 -7.13 -51.03 4.10
C ASP A 205 -8.00 -50.22 3.14
N ILE A 206 -9.33 -50.35 3.23
CA ILE A 206 -10.29 -49.57 2.40
C ILE A 206 -10.48 -48.18 3.03
N GLY A 207 -10.68 -48.17 4.34
CA GLY A 207 -11.03 -46.98 5.11
C GLY A 207 -9.92 -45.96 5.17
N PHE A 208 -8.66 -46.36 4.96
CA PHE A 208 -7.52 -45.42 4.93
C PHE A 208 -7.66 -44.34 3.83
N LEU A 209 -8.41 -44.63 2.77
CA LEU A 209 -8.68 -43.63 1.74
C LEU A 209 -9.49 -42.44 2.26
N LEU A 210 -10.33 -42.63 3.29
CA LEU A 210 -11.14 -41.56 3.87
C LEU A 210 -10.29 -40.48 4.57
N PRO A 211 -9.40 -40.81 5.54
CA PRO A 211 -8.50 -39.82 6.12
C PRO A 211 -7.58 -39.16 5.09
N VAL A 212 -7.12 -39.90 4.08
CA VAL A 212 -6.34 -39.34 2.98
C VAL A 212 -7.15 -38.31 2.21
N ALA A 213 -8.40 -38.66 1.83
CA ALA A 213 -9.27 -37.74 1.12
C ALA A 213 -9.61 -36.50 1.94
N LEU A 214 -9.86 -36.62 3.25
CA LEU A 214 -10.15 -35.51 4.13
C LEU A 214 -8.95 -34.56 4.27
N VAL A 215 -7.75 -35.11 4.43
CA VAL A 215 -6.52 -34.29 4.51
C VAL A 215 -6.23 -33.64 3.14
N ALA A 216 -6.35 -34.38 2.05
CA ALA A 216 -6.14 -33.86 0.70
C ALA A 216 -7.13 -32.73 0.39
N TRP A 217 -8.40 -32.90 0.71
CA TRP A 217 -9.45 -31.90 0.54
C TRP A 217 -9.16 -30.64 1.36
N ALA A 218 -8.86 -30.78 2.66
CA ALA A 218 -8.53 -29.65 3.52
C ALA A 218 -7.25 -28.91 3.05
N THR A 219 -6.27 -29.67 2.53
CA THR A 219 -5.02 -29.13 1.97
C THR A 219 -5.30 -28.37 0.66
N SER A 220 -6.17 -28.89 -0.20
CA SER A 220 -6.58 -28.23 -1.45
C SER A 220 -7.32 -26.92 -1.18
N LEU A 221 -8.25 -26.91 -0.22
CA LEU A 221 -8.95 -25.68 0.17
C LEU A 221 -7.97 -24.62 0.67
N ARG A 222 -7.02 -25.00 1.54
CA ARG A 222 -5.99 -24.10 2.02
C ARG A 222 -5.11 -23.57 0.89
N PHE A 223 -4.81 -24.39 -0.11
CA PHE A 223 -4.04 -23.97 -1.27
C PHE A 223 -4.77 -22.91 -2.09
N VAL A 224 -6.07 -23.15 -2.38
CA VAL A 224 -6.92 -22.19 -3.10
C VAL A 224 -7.02 -20.86 -2.36
N GLU A 225 -7.28 -20.88 -1.04
CA GLU A 225 -7.33 -19.67 -0.22
C GLU A 225 -5.98 -18.91 -0.27
N SER A 226 -4.86 -19.63 -0.14
CA SER A 226 -3.53 -18.99 -0.19
C SER A 226 -3.21 -18.39 -1.56
N ALA A 227 -3.71 -19.00 -2.64
CA ALA A 227 -3.57 -18.48 -4.00
C ALA A 227 -4.38 -17.18 -4.19
N GLN A 228 -5.62 -17.15 -3.69
CA GLN A 228 -6.47 -15.96 -3.72
C GLN A 228 -5.90 -14.80 -2.89
N ASP A 229 -5.39 -15.09 -1.69
CA ASP A 229 -4.73 -14.09 -0.84
C ASP A 229 -3.49 -13.48 -1.53
N LEU A 230 -2.70 -14.32 -2.22
CA LEU A 230 -1.53 -13.86 -2.97
C LEU A 230 -1.93 -12.96 -4.16
N GLU A 231 -2.98 -13.33 -4.88
CA GLU A 231 -3.49 -12.54 -6.01
C GLU A 231 -4.02 -11.18 -5.54
N GLY A 232 -4.81 -11.15 -4.47
CA GLY A 232 -5.28 -9.91 -3.87
C GLY A 232 -4.16 -9.01 -3.32
N LEU A 233 -3.07 -9.60 -2.78
CA LEU A 233 -1.90 -8.84 -2.36
C LEU A 233 -1.13 -8.26 -3.56
N ARG A 234 -1.02 -9.03 -4.64
CA ARG A 234 -0.39 -8.58 -5.88
C ARG A 234 -1.12 -7.38 -6.49
N GLU A 235 -2.44 -7.45 -6.61
CA GLU A 235 -3.26 -6.34 -7.14
C GLU A 235 -3.10 -5.06 -6.30
N ARG A 236 -3.07 -5.22 -4.96
CA ARG A 236 -2.82 -4.08 -4.06
C ARG A 236 -1.43 -3.48 -4.23
N LEU A 237 -0.41 -4.32 -4.43
CA LEU A 237 0.95 -3.87 -4.69
C LEU A 237 1.05 -3.13 -6.03
N GLU A 238 0.45 -3.65 -7.09
CA GLU A 238 0.42 -3.01 -8.41
C GLU A 238 -0.26 -1.63 -8.35
N SER A 239 -1.41 -1.54 -7.67
CA SER A 239 -2.11 -0.26 -7.49
C SER A 239 -1.30 0.76 -6.66
N LEU A 240 -0.59 0.31 -5.61
CA LEU A 240 0.27 1.17 -4.80
C LEU A 240 1.49 1.67 -5.58
N VAL A 241 2.11 0.80 -6.37
CA VAL A 241 3.25 1.17 -7.23
C VAL A 241 2.81 2.21 -8.26
N GLU A 242 1.66 2.03 -8.90
CA GLU A 242 1.13 2.98 -9.88
C GLU A 242 0.81 4.34 -9.24
N ALA A 243 0.17 4.36 -8.07
CA ALA A 243 -0.11 5.59 -7.34
C ALA A 243 1.18 6.32 -6.94
N ARG A 244 2.19 5.59 -6.46
CA ARG A 244 3.50 6.15 -6.10
C ARG A 244 4.25 6.70 -7.31
N SER A 245 4.20 5.99 -8.45
CA SER A 245 4.85 6.43 -9.69
C SER A 245 4.24 7.73 -10.22
N ARG A 246 2.90 7.86 -10.17
CA ARG A 246 2.21 9.12 -10.54
C ARG A 246 2.62 10.28 -9.62
N ALA A 247 2.58 10.07 -8.31
CA ALA A 247 2.97 11.08 -7.33
C ALA A 247 4.45 11.52 -7.49
N LEU A 248 5.33 10.57 -7.82
CA LEU A 248 6.73 10.86 -8.09
C LEU A 248 6.91 11.70 -9.37
N ALA A 249 6.20 11.36 -10.45
CA ALA A 249 6.24 12.11 -11.70
C ALA A 249 5.76 13.56 -11.52
N GLU A 250 4.63 13.75 -10.80
CA GLU A 250 4.11 15.09 -10.46
C GLU A 250 5.12 15.90 -9.62
N ALA A 251 5.75 15.27 -8.63
CA ALA A 251 6.76 15.91 -7.81
C ALA A 251 8.01 16.29 -8.61
N GLN A 252 8.46 15.44 -9.54
CA GLN A 252 9.57 15.73 -10.43
C GLN A 252 9.27 16.90 -11.37
N GLU A 253 8.08 16.94 -11.97
CA GLU A 253 7.68 18.07 -12.81
C GLU A 253 7.66 19.39 -12.03
N ALA A 254 7.12 19.36 -10.80
CA ALA A 254 7.11 20.53 -9.93
C ALA A 254 8.53 20.99 -9.57
N LEU A 255 9.45 20.06 -9.28
CA LEU A 255 10.85 20.35 -9.01
C LEU A 255 11.55 20.99 -10.22
N VAL A 256 11.42 20.39 -11.42
CA VAL A 256 12.01 20.93 -12.66
C VAL A 256 11.48 22.33 -12.95
N ARG A 257 10.17 22.57 -12.75
CA ARG A 257 9.58 23.90 -12.92
C ARG A 257 10.14 24.91 -11.90
N SER A 258 10.29 24.49 -10.64
CA SER A 258 10.86 25.31 -9.57
C SER A 258 12.34 25.64 -9.84
N GLU A 259 13.12 24.67 -10.29
CA GLU A 259 14.54 24.84 -10.61
C GLU A 259 14.75 25.80 -11.80
N ARG A 260 13.93 25.68 -12.86
CA ARG A 260 13.95 26.63 -13.98
C ARG A 260 13.65 28.06 -13.53
N LEU A 261 12.63 28.23 -12.65
CA LEU A 261 12.30 29.54 -12.12
C LEU A 261 13.39 30.12 -11.21
N ALA A 262 14.04 29.29 -10.39
CA ALA A 262 15.16 29.70 -9.54
C ALA A 262 16.37 30.10 -10.39
N SER A 263 16.71 29.34 -11.43
CA SER A 263 17.80 29.67 -12.36
C SER A 263 17.51 30.98 -13.13
N LEU A 264 16.29 31.15 -13.62
CA LEU A 264 15.85 32.43 -14.24
C LEU A 264 16.01 33.59 -13.25
N GLY A 265 15.67 33.39 -11.99
CA GLY A 265 15.79 34.39 -10.96
C GLY A 265 17.23 34.81 -10.66
N GLN A 266 18.16 33.86 -10.63
CA GLN A 266 19.59 34.16 -10.42
C GLN A 266 20.17 34.93 -11.63
N LEU A 267 19.88 34.47 -12.85
CA LEU A 267 20.28 35.15 -14.08
C LEU A 267 19.69 36.56 -14.18
N ALA A 268 18.40 36.70 -13.84
CA ALA A 268 17.70 37.99 -13.85
C ALA A 268 18.36 39.00 -12.94
N ASN A 269 18.78 38.61 -11.74
CA ASN A 269 19.45 39.49 -10.79
C ASN A 269 20.83 39.96 -11.30
N GLY A 270 21.61 39.02 -11.91
CA GLY A 270 22.90 39.36 -12.52
C GLY A 270 22.80 40.33 -13.71
N VAL A 271 21.85 40.02 -14.64
CA VAL A 271 21.58 40.83 -15.81
C VAL A 271 21.04 42.22 -15.41
N ALA A 272 20.15 42.26 -14.42
CA ALA A 272 19.61 43.53 -13.91
C ALA A 272 20.72 44.47 -13.42
N HIS A 273 21.67 43.97 -12.67
CA HIS A 273 22.80 44.77 -12.19
C HIS A 273 23.68 45.28 -13.34
N GLN A 274 23.98 44.44 -14.31
CA GLN A 274 24.82 44.77 -15.47
C GLN A 274 24.15 45.72 -16.44
N VAL A 275 22.81 45.71 -16.57
CA VAL A 275 22.07 46.61 -17.45
C VAL A 275 21.75 47.94 -16.75
N SER A 276 21.42 47.95 -15.45
CA SER A 276 21.12 49.15 -14.69
C SER A 276 22.29 50.12 -14.64
N ASN A 277 23.55 49.61 -14.58
CA ASN A 277 24.74 50.48 -14.51
C ASN A 277 24.91 51.35 -15.77
N PRO A 278 25.02 50.81 -16.99
CA PRO A 278 25.12 51.65 -18.21
C PRO A 278 23.88 52.49 -18.45
N ALA A 279 22.69 51.94 -18.13
CA ALA A 279 21.43 52.68 -18.27
C ALA A 279 21.40 53.95 -17.38
N SER A 280 21.93 53.88 -16.16
CA SER A 280 22.02 55.03 -15.26
C SER A 280 22.95 56.11 -15.81
N VAL A 281 24.08 55.71 -16.44
CA VAL A 281 25.01 56.65 -17.08
C VAL A 281 24.36 57.33 -18.28
N VAL A 282 23.66 56.58 -19.16
CA VAL A 282 22.96 57.14 -20.28
C VAL A 282 21.82 58.10 -19.85
N THR A 283 21.08 57.70 -18.79
CA THR A 283 20.03 58.55 -18.22
C THR A 283 20.59 59.89 -17.70
N ALA A 284 21.76 59.87 -16.99
CA ALA A 284 22.41 61.05 -16.48
C ALA A 284 22.88 61.96 -17.60
N ASN A 285 23.47 61.41 -18.66
CA ASN A 285 23.95 62.17 -19.81
C ASN A 285 22.80 62.80 -20.62
N LEU A 286 21.71 62.07 -20.84
CA LEU A 286 20.49 62.58 -21.51
C LEU A 286 19.85 63.70 -20.70
N ARG A 287 19.79 63.56 -19.36
CA ARG A 287 19.27 64.61 -18.47
C ARG A 287 20.16 65.87 -18.51
N TYR A 288 21.49 65.68 -18.48
CA TYR A 288 22.41 66.81 -18.61
C TYR A 288 22.22 67.55 -19.94
N LEU A 289 22.04 66.84 -21.05
CA LEU A 289 21.77 67.41 -22.36
C LEU A 289 20.41 68.15 -22.39
N SER A 290 19.34 67.52 -21.88
CA SER A 290 17.98 68.15 -21.86
C SER A 290 17.97 69.43 -21.02
N GLU A 291 18.72 69.49 -19.88
CA GLU A 291 18.74 70.64 -18.98
C GLU A 291 19.65 71.77 -19.44
N ASN A 292 20.72 71.49 -20.20
CA ASN A 292 21.78 72.47 -20.52
C ASN A 292 21.77 72.93 -22.00
N LEU A 293 21.00 72.34 -22.87
CA LEU A 293 20.88 72.78 -24.27
C LEU A 293 19.93 73.98 -24.41
N VAL A 294 20.50 75.16 -24.55
CA VAL A 294 19.77 76.40 -24.78
C VAL A 294 19.78 76.65 -26.30
N GLY A 295 18.58 76.75 -26.91
CA GLY A 295 18.42 77.17 -28.31
C GLY A 295 18.23 76.06 -29.37
N ALA A 296 18.08 74.78 -28.96
CA ALA A 296 17.83 73.66 -29.88
C ALA A 296 16.61 72.84 -29.43
N PRO A 297 15.39 73.26 -29.63
CA PRO A 297 14.19 72.59 -29.13
C PRO A 297 14.03 71.16 -29.68
N GLU A 298 14.43 70.87 -30.91
CA GLU A 298 14.36 69.55 -31.52
C GLU A 298 15.27 68.52 -30.83
N VAL A 299 16.49 68.96 -30.39
CA VAL A 299 17.44 68.10 -29.69
C VAL A 299 16.95 67.82 -28.28
N ARG A 300 16.27 68.77 -27.63
CA ARG A 300 15.66 68.60 -26.33
C ARG A 300 14.53 67.58 -26.37
N GLU A 301 13.66 67.62 -27.40
CA GLU A 301 12.56 66.68 -27.62
C GLU A 301 13.09 65.24 -27.80
N VAL A 302 14.13 65.05 -28.61
CA VAL A 302 14.80 63.74 -28.79
C VAL A 302 15.46 63.27 -27.48
N ALA A 303 16.07 64.16 -26.67
CA ALA A 303 16.65 63.80 -25.37
C ALA A 303 15.58 63.37 -24.35
N ASP A 304 14.43 64.06 -24.34
CA ASP A 304 13.30 63.74 -23.47
C ASP A 304 12.63 62.42 -23.86
N GLU A 305 12.46 62.10 -25.16
CA GLU A 305 12.02 60.82 -25.64
C GLU A 305 12.99 59.67 -25.23
N ALA A 306 14.29 59.91 -25.39
CA ALA A 306 15.29 58.94 -24.99
C ALA A 306 15.32 58.71 -23.47
N LEU A 307 15.10 59.74 -22.64
CA LEU A 307 14.93 59.64 -21.20
C LEU A 307 13.74 58.76 -20.81
N VAL A 308 12.60 58.94 -21.50
CA VAL A 308 11.39 58.12 -21.29
C VAL A 308 11.68 56.66 -21.64
N ALA A 309 12.37 56.41 -22.76
CA ALA A 309 12.75 55.05 -23.17
C ALA A 309 13.70 54.41 -22.17
N MET A 310 14.67 55.15 -21.66
CA MET A 310 15.62 54.66 -20.67
C MET A 310 14.99 54.39 -19.29
N GLN A 311 14.03 55.21 -18.88
CA GLN A 311 13.25 54.96 -17.66
C GLN A 311 12.46 53.64 -17.79
N ARG A 312 11.88 53.37 -18.97
CA ARG A 312 11.19 52.11 -19.22
C ARG A 312 12.11 50.90 -19.14
N ILE A 313 13.35 50.99 -19.66
CA ILE A 313 14.35 49.94 -19.57
C ILE A 313 14.72 49.69 -18.10
N ASN A 314 14.98 50.74 -17.35
CA ASN A 314 15.29 50.65 -15.90
C ASN A 314 14.15 49.98 -15.09
N ASP A 315 12.91 50.31 -15.39
CA ASP A 315 11.74 49.70 -14.75
C ASP A 315 11.60 48.24 -15.08
N LEU A 316 11.85 47.83 -16.33
CA LEU A 316 11.84 46.41 -16.76
C LEU A 316 12.95 45.62 -16.03
N VAL A 317 14.13 46.19 -15.96
CA VAL A 317 15.30 45.60 -15.30
C VAL A 317 15.07 45.45 -13.79
N ARG A 318 14.48 46.46 -13.13
CA ARG A 318 14.12 46.38 -11.70
C ARG A 318 13.09 45.28 -11.47
N ARG A 319 12.04 45.22 -12.28
CA ARG A 319 10.99 44.16 -12.18
C ARG A 319 11.60 42.78 -12.37
N LEU A 320 12.56 42.63 -13.27
CA LEU A 320 13.26 41.38 -13.51
C LEU A 320 14.14 40.97 -12.31
N ALA A 321 14.86 41.92 -11.69
CA ALA A 321 15.66 41.74 -10.49
C ALA A 321 14.80 41.34 -9.29
N ASP A 322 13.66 41.99 -9.12
CA ASP A 322 12.76 41.71 -8.00
C ASP A 322 12.14 40.30 -8.13
N ALA A 323 11.82 39.87 -9.36
CA ALA A 323 11.42 38.51 -9.63
C ALA A 323 12.48 37.48 -9.19
N GLY A 324 13.76 37.77 -9.43
CA GLY A 324 14.88 36.92 -9.04
C GLY A 324 15.13 36.85 -7.54
N ARG A 325 15.02 37.98 -6.85
CA ARG A 325 15.25 38.06 -5.38
C ARG A 325 14.18 37.36 -4.58
N LEU A 326 12.94 37.33 -5.04
CA LEU A 326 11.80 36.72 -4.36
C LEU A 326 11.82 35.19 -4.42
N ALA A 327 12.52 34.61 -5.40
CA ALA A 327 12.67 33.17 -5.55
C ALA A 327 13.77 32.56 -4.63
N ALA A 328 14.65 33.36 -4.03
CA ALA A 328 15.95 32.88 -3.58
C ALA A 328 16.12 32.63 -2.07
N VAL A 329 15.34 33.17 -1.14
CA VAL A 329 15.56 32.93 0.32
C VAL A 329 14.28 33.07 1.15
N PRO A 330 13.93 32.08 2.00
CA PRO A 330 12.93 32.23 3.05
C PRO A 330 13.47 33.22 4.12
N ARG A 331 12.97 34.44 4.16
CA ARG A 331 13.22 35.36 5.24
C ARG A 331 12.10 35.31 6.29
N PRO A 332 12.38 35.63 7.57
CA PRO A 332 11.36 35.54 8.61
C PRO A 332 10.14 36.41 8.27
N THR A 333 8.97 35.88 8.48
CA THR A 333 7.68 36.54 8.31
C THR A 333 7.24 37.15 9.64
N THR A 334 6.61 38.32 9.61
CA THR A 334 6.02 38.99 10.78
C THR A 334 4.49 38.91 10.74
N ALA A 335 3.86 38.96 11.90
CA ALA A 335 2.42 39.10 11.99
C ALA A 335 2.05 40.57 11.67
N VAL A 336 1.21 40.79 10.66
CA VAL A 336 0.84 42.11 10.18
C VAL A 336 -0.66 42.20 10.06
N ASP A 337 -1.27 43.32 10.45
CA ASP A 337 -2.68 43.57 10.15
C ASP A 337 -2.82 43.86 8.64
N LEU A 338 -3.67 43.05 7.99
CA LEU A 338 -3.89 43.14 6.55
C LEU A 338 -4.43 44.51 6.13
N ARG A 339 -5.24 45.14 6.99
CA ARG A 339 -5.79 46.46 6.74
C ARG A 339 -4.69 47.48 6.52
N ASP A 340 -3.66 47.50 7.37
CA ASP A 340 -2.55 48.47 7.25
C ASP A 340 -1.78 48.31 5.93
N VAL A 341 -1.60 47.06 5.48
CA VAL A 341 -0.91 46.76 4.22
C VAL A 341 -1.76 47.23 3.03
N VAL A 342 -3.07 46.93 3.07
CA VAL A 342 -4.01 47.34 1.99
C VAL A 342 -4.14 48.87 1.93
N GLU A 343 -4.25 49.54 3.07
CA GLU A 343 -4.36 51.00 3.10
C GLU A 343 -3.12 51.68 2.54
N ARG A 344 -1.91 51.21 2.85
CA ARG A 344 -0.66 51.72 2.26
C ARG A 344 -0.62 51.50 0.74
N ALA A 345 -0.95 50.30 0.28
CA ALA A 345 -0.99 50.01 -1.16
C ALA A 345 -2.03 50.88 -1.89
N ALA A 346 -3.20 51.06 -1.30
CA ALA A 346 -4.25 51.92 -1.84
C ALA A 346 -3.83 53.41 -1.85
N ALA A 347 -3.19 53.90 -0.81
CA ALA A 347 -2.69 55.27 -0.74
C ALA A 347 -1.67 55.57 -1.83
N GLU A 348 -0.80 54.65 -2.17
CA GLU A 348 0.18 54.76 -3.24
C GLU A 348 -0.43 54.65 -4.62
N ALA A 349 -1.52 53.86 -4.78
CA ALA A 349 -2.22 53.70 -6.07
C ALA A 349 -3.09 54.95 -6.41
N ARG A 350 -3.78 55.55 -5.43
CA ARG A 350 -4.74 56.64 -5.65
C ARG A 350 -4.21 57.81 -6.51
N PRO A 351 -2.97 58.33 -6.32
CA PRO A 351 -2.46 59.44 -7.16
C PRO A 351 -2.21 59.05 -8.60
N ARG A 352 -2.16 57.75 -8.91
CA ARG A 352 -1.92 57.21 -10.25
C ARG A 352 -3.22 56.84 -11.00
N LEU A 353 -4.36 56.92 -10.31
CA LEU A 353 -5.68 56.64 -10.90
C LEU A 353 -6.25 57.93 -11.51
N ASP A 354 -6.97 57.77 -12.62
CA ASP A 354 -7.70 58.90 -13.22
C ASP A 354 -8.78 59.41 -12.26
N ALA A 355 -9.11 60.71 -12.36
CA ALA A 355 -10.06 61.38 -11.46
C ALA A 355 -11.47 60.73 -11.47
N GLU A 356 -11.80 60.01 -12.48
CA GLU A 356 -13.10 59.30 -12.64
C GLU A 356 -13.09 57.89 -12.05
N VAL A 357 -11.95 57.37 -11.51
CA VAL A 357 -11.83 56.04 -10.93
C VAL A 357 -12.06 56.07 -9.42
N THR A 358 -13.00 55.26 -8.95
CA THR A 358 -13.25 55.12 -7.50
C THR A 358 -12.53 53.89 -6.98
N LEU A 359 -11.74 54.05 -5.93
CA LEU A 359 -11.08 52.97 -5.22
C LEU A 359 -11.70 52.79 -3.81
N ASP A 360 -12.50 51.71 -3.68
CA ASP A 360 -13.19 51.34 -2.45
C ASP A 360 -12.38 50.29 -1.69
N VAL A 361 -12.17 50.49 -0.37
CA VAL A 361 -11.45 49.56 0.52
C VAL A 361 -12.36 49.15 1.66
N GLU A 362 -12.72 47.85 1.68
CA GLU A 362 -13.59 47.25 2.66
C GLU A 362 -12.81 46.07 3.37
N VAL A 363 -11.87 46.45 4.24
CA VAL A 363 -11.04 45.50 5.01
C VAL A 363 -11.31 45.68 6.49
N PRO A 364 -11.93 44.70 7.17
CA PRO A 364 -12.14 44.76 8.62
C PRO A 364 -10.80 44.79 9.38
N PRO A 365 -10.71 45.48 10.53
CA PRO A 365 -9.53 45.46 11.39
C PRO A 365 -9.35 44.09 12.04
N GLY A 366 -8.11 43.74 12.40
CA GLY A 366 -7.80 42.50 13.13
C GLY A 366 -7.72 41.26 12.25
N LEU A 367 -7.60 41.39 10.93
CA LEU A 367 -7.22 40.33 10.03
C LEU A 367 -5.70 40.21 9.97
N VAL A 368 -5.11 39.34 10.78
CA VAL A 368 -3.66 39.19 10.92
C VAL A 368 -3.15 38.08 9.98
N VAL A 369 -2.18 38.43 9.13
CA VAL A 369 -1.45 37.54 8.25
C VAL A 369 0.02 37.49 8.63
N ARG A 370 0.65 36.33 8.50
CA ARG A 370 2.11 36.20 8.66
C ARG A 370 2.78 36.30 7.29
N THR A 371 3.30 37.47 7.01
CA THR A 371 3.95 37.78 5.75
C THR A 371 5.01 38.85 5.94
N ARG A 372 5.69 39.24 4.88
CA ARG A 372 6.48 40.48 4.83
C ARG A 372 5.60 41.58 4.24
N PRO A 373 5.38 42.67 4.95
CA PRO A 373 4.51 43.76 4.49
C PRO A 373 4.85 44.25 3.10
N GLU A 374 6.14 44.47 2.82
CA GLU A 374 6.64 45.01 1.55
C GLU A 374 6.31 44.08 0.35
N VAL A 375 6.33 42.76 0.61
CA VAL A 375 6.07 41.75 -0.44
C VAL A 375 4.59 41.67 -0.76
N LEU A 376 3.73 41.76 0.25
CA LEU A 376 2.29 41.79 0.05
C LEU A 376 1.84 43.10 -0.58
N GLU A 377 2.42 44.23 -0.19
CA GLU A 377 2.22 45.53 -0.84
C GLU A 377 2.56 45.47 -2.32
N GLN A 378 3.68 44.85 -2.69
CA GLN A 378 4.07 44.69 -4.08
C GLN A 378 3.04 43.85 -4.88
N VAL A 379 2.48 42.79 -4.30
CA VAL A 379 1.40 42.02 -4.92
C VAL A 379 0.17 42.89 -5.16
N LEU A 380 -0.25 43.64 -4.13
CA LEU A 380 -1.39 44.53 -4.21
C LEU A 380 -1.19 45.63 -5.25
N GLN A 381 -0.02 46.29 -5.27
CA GLN A 381 0.32 47.30 -6.27
C GLN A 381 0.26 46.75 -7.71
N SER A 382 0.78 45.52 -7.91
CA SER A 382 0.70 44.82 -9.20
C SER A 382 -0.75 44.57 -9.63
N LEU A 383 -1.61 44.14 -8.71
CA LEU A 383 -3.03 43.90 -8.99
C LEU A 383 -3.80 45.19 -9.24
N LEU A 384 -3.55 46.21 -8.45
CA LEU A 384 -4.15 47.54 -8.60
C LEU A 384 -3.74 48.23 -9.91
N SER A 385 -2.46 48.10 -10.32
CA SER A 385 -1.99 48.60 -11.61
C SER A 385 -2.67 47.87 -12.78
N ASN A 386 -2.81 46.52 -12.68
CA ASN A 386 -3.52 45.76 -13.70
C ASN A 386 -5.00 46.09 -13.77
N ALA A 387 -5.65 46.31 -12.63
CA ALA A 387 -7.05 46.74 -12.56
C ALA A 387 -7.25 48.14 -13.20
N ALA A 388 -6.39 49.11 -12.84
CA ALA A 388 -6.46 50.45 -13.41
C ALA A 388 -6.28 50.48 -14.93
N GLU A 389 -5.34 49.67 -15.45
CA GLU A 389 -5.08 49.55 -16.88
C GLU A 389 -6.20 48.81 -17.66
N ALA A 390 -7.00 47.99 -16.96
CA ALA A 390 -8.13 47.29 -17.55
C ALA A 390 -9.41 48.15 -17.67
N LEU A 391 -9.45 49.31 -17.00
CA LEU A 391 -10.59 50.19 -17.02
C LEU A 391 -10.75 50.89 -18.41
N HIS A 392 -11.97 51.23 -18.75
CA HIS A 392 -12.28 51.94 -20.00
C HIS A 392 -11.87 53.41 -19.91
N PRO A 393 -11.02 53.92 -20.81
CA PRO A 393 -10.70 55.33 -20.86
C PRO A 393 -11.97 56.21 -21.02
N GLY A 394 -12.07 57.25 -20.17
CA GLY A 394 -13.18 58.20 -20.25
C GLY A 394 -14.53 57.70 -19.71
N ARG A 395 -14.55 56.57 -18.99
CA ARG A 395 -15.70 56.08 -18.21
C ARG A 395 -15.39 56.08 -16.73
N ARG A 396 -16.43 56.25 -15.89
CA ARG A 396 -16.30 56.03 -14.46
C ARG A 396 -15.94 54.57 -14.22
N GLY A 397 -14.74 54.33 -13.63
CA GLY A 397 -14.28 53.00 -13.29
C GLY A 397 -14.33 52.78 -11.78
N ARG A 398 -14.46 51.52 -11.39
CA ARG A 398 -14.48 51.11 -9.98
C ARG A 398 -13.51 50.00 -9.74
N ILE A 399 -12.65 50.18 -8.72
CA ILE A 399 -11.78 49.17 -8.17
C ILE A 399 -12.19 48.95 -6.73
N GLN A 400 -12.37 47.70 -6.32
CA GLN A 400 -12.83 47.37 -4.99
C GLN A 400 -11.88 46.32 -4.33
N ILE A 401 -11.43 46.63 -3.12
CA ILE A 401 -10.63 45.69 -2.30
C ILE A 401 -11.50 45.22 -1.15
N ARG A 402 -11.68 43.92 -0.99
CA ARG A 402 -12.40 43.32 0.13
C ARG A 402 -11.59 42.22 0.78
N ALA A 403 -11.68 42.12 2.12
CA ALA A 403 -11.11 40.99 2.84
C ALA A 403 -12.08 40.45 3.88
N ALA A 404 -12.08 39.13 4.05
CA ALA A 404 -12.88 38.44 5.06
C ALA A 404 -12.19 37.15 5.50
N ARG A 405 -12.51 36.67 6.72
CA ARG A 405 -12.11 35.33 7.15
C ARG A 405 -12.87 34.26 6.36
N TRP A 406 -12.16 33.25 5.93
CA TRP A 406 -12.70 32.16 5.13
C TRP A 406 -12.00 30.82 5.47
N SER A 407 -12.73 29.88 6.08
CA SER A 407 -12.24 28.51 6.37
C SER A 407 -10.84 28.43 7.03
N GLY A 408 -10.56 29.29 8.05
CA GLY A 408 -9.26 29.30 8.74
C GLY A 408 -8.14 30.04 7.99
N ALA A 409 -8.48 30.78 6.94
CA ALA A 409 -7.61 31.64 6.17
C ALA A 409 -8.28 33.02 5.95
N ILE A 410 -7.58 33.92 5.31
CA ILE A 410 -8.12 35.22 4.91
C ILE A 410 -8.28 35.23 3.39
N ARG A 411 -9.50 35.48 2.93
CA ARG A 411 -9.80 35.74 1.51
C ARG A 411 -9.71 37.24 1.28
N LEU A 412 -8.79 37.66 0.42
CA LEU A 412 -8.61 39.02 -0.06
C LEU A 412 -8.97 39.07 -1.54
N THR A 413 -9.80 40.01 -1.95
CA THR A 413 -10.20 40.20 -3.35
C THR A 413 -9.89 41.61 -3.82
N VAL A 414 -9.39 41.72 -5.06
CA VAL A 414 -9.23 42.96 -5.80
C VAL A 414 -10.07 42.85 -7.07
N ALA A 415 -11.16 43.59 -7.14
CA ALA A 415 -12.12 43.54 -8.27
C ALA A 415 -12.14 44.86 -9.04
N ASP A 416 -12.16 44.80 -10.37
CA ASP A 416 -12.37 45.89 -11.28
C ASP A 416 -13.60 45.67 -12.15
N ASP A 417 -14.16 46.75 -12.70
CA ASP A 417 -15.27 46.75 -13.69
C ASP A 417 -14.76 47.03 -15.11
N GLY A 418 -13.52 46.60 -15.41
CA GLY A 418 -12.84 46.81 -16.67
C GLY A 418 -13.30 45.88 -17.80
N VAL A 419 -12.48 45.80 -18.86
CA VAL A 419 -12.79 45.05 -20.09
C VAL A 419 -12.90 43.54 -19.86
N GLY A 420 -12.37 43.01 -18.78
CA GLY A 420 -12.30 41.58 -18.48
C GLY A 420 -11.43 40.78 -19.44
N MET A 421 -11.52 39.45 -19.37
CA MET A 421 -10.70 38.52 -20.15
C MET A 421 -11.53 37.41 -20.75
N THR A 422 -11.12 36.92 -21.94
CA THR A 422 -11.66 35.67 -22.51
C THR A 422 -11.09 34.44 -21.75
N LYS A 423 -11.71 33.28 -21.93
CA LYS A 423 -11.27 32.04 -21.29
C LYS A 423 -9.84 31.67 -21.68
N GLU A 424 -9.48 31.84 -22.94
CA GLU A 424 -8.16 31.56 -23.50
C GLU A 424 -7.07 32.45 -22.87
N VAL A 425 -7.39 33.72 -22.62
CA VAL A 425 -6.47 34.64 -21.91
C VAL A 425 -6.35 34.27 -20.46
N LEU A 426 -7.48 33.95 -19.78
CA LEU A 426 -7.53 33.62 -18.38
C LEU A 426 -6.71 32.35 -18.07
N GLU A 427 -6.71 31.38 -18.96
CA GLU A 427 -5.90 30.14 -18.80
C GLU A 427 -4.39 30.42 -18.85
N ARG A 428 -3.96 31.44 -19.60
CA ARG A 428 -2.55 31.76 -19.85
C ARG A 428 -2.01 32.95 -19.06
N VAL A 429 -2.86 33.69 -18.37
CA VAL A 429 -2.50 34.96 -17.70
C VAL A 429 -1.39 34.85 -16.65
N PHE A 430 -1.16 33.64 -16.12
CA PHE A 430 -0.05 33.35 -15.22
C PHE A 430 1.19 32.75 -15.90
N GLU A 431 1.19 32.60 -17.24
CA GLU A 431 2.39 32.21 -17.97
C GLU A 431 3.39 33.37 -18.01
N PRO A 432 4.67 33.15 -17.72
CA PRO A 432 5.69 34.18 -17.84
C PRO A 432 5.76 34.76 -19.27
N PHE A 433 5.90 36.08 -19.36
CA PHE A 433 5.95 36.86 -20.60
C PHE A 433 4.65 36.92 -21.42
N PHE A 434 3.59 36.25 -20.98
CA PHE A 434 2.28 36.39 -21.65
C PHE A 434 1.65 37.74 -21.32
N THR A 435 1.27 38.48 -22.36
CA THR A 435 0.58 39.76 -22.24
C THR A 435 -0.33 40.03 -23.46
N THR A 436 -1.47 40.62 -23.20
CA THR A 436 -2.39 41.09 -24.23
C THR A 436 -2.15 42.57 -24.58
N LYS A 437 -1.21 43.25 -23.91
CA LYS A 437 -0.88 44.65 -24.11
C LYS A 437 0.04 44.82 -25.33
N PRO A 438 0.00 46.00 -26.00
CA PRO A 438 0.89 46.31 -27.12
C PRO A 438 2.35 46.18 -26.71
N PRO A 439 3.24 45.88 -27.68
CA PRO A 439 4.70 45.79 -27.41
C PRO A 439 5.22 47.02 -26.65
N GLY A 440 5.96 46.79 -25.56
CA GLY A 440 6.53 47.82 -24.73
C GLY A 440 5.64 48.34 -23.58
N ARG A 441 4.34 47.98 -23.52
CA ARG A 441 3.42 48.38 -22.44
C ARG A 441 3.13 47.31 -21.40
N GLY A 442 3.51 46.04 -21.65
CA GLY A 442 3.32 44.94 -20.71
C GLY A 442 4.50 43.99 -20.70
N SER A 443 5.07 43.67 -19.54
CA SER A 443 6.17 42.71 -19.41
C SER A 443 5.67 41.27 -19.37
N GLY A 444 4.39 41.01 -19.06
CA GLY A 444 3.87 39.66 -18.80
C GLY A 444 4.44 38.97 -17.58
N LEU A 445 5.11 39.71 -16.67
CA LEU A 445 5.76 39.15 -15.48
C LEU A 445 5.03 39.46 -14.17
N SER A 446 4.15 40.46 -14.13
CA SER A 446 3.51 40.92 -12.89
C SER A 446 2.64 39.85 -12.22
N LEU A 447 1.77 39.18 -12.95
CA LEU A 447 0.89 38.14 -12.42
C LEU A 447 1.62 36.83 -12.07
N PRO A 448 2.53 36.29 -12.90
CA PRO A 448 3.39 35.16 -12.50
C PRO A 448 4.19 35.41 -11.20
N ILE A 449 4.74 36.62 -11.04
CA ILE A 449 5.48 37.01 -9.82
C ILE A 449 4.54 37.08 -8.63
N SER A 450 3.38 37.73 -8.77
CA SER A 450 2.36 37.82 -7.71
C SER A 450 1.92 36.43 -7.25
N ARG A 451 1.68 35.50 -8.19
CA ARG A 451 1.35 34.11 -7.88
C ARG A 451 2.44 33.43 -7.10
N ARG A 452 3.70 33.54 -7.54
CA ARG A 452 4.85 32.94 -6.86
C ARG A 452 5.04 33.49 -5.44
N ILE A 453 4.86 34.80 -5.26
CA ILE A 453 4.93 35.43 -3.95
C ILE A 453 3.89 34.83 -2.99
N VAL A 454 2.65 34.77 -3.44
CA VAL A 454 1.54 34.24 -2.63
C VAL A 454 1.76 32.77 -2.29
N GLU A 455 2.17 31.95 -3.24
CA GLU A 455 2.46 30.51 -3.06
C GLU A 455 3.61 30.27 -2.08
N VAL A 456 4.71 31.03 -2.15
CA VAL A 456 5.84 30.92 -1.21
C VAL A 456 5.44 31.26 0.23
N HIS A 457 4.42 32.10 0.39
CA HIS A 457 3.86 32.43 1.71
C HIS A 457 2.74 31.47 2.14
N GLY A 458 2.56 30.33 1.44
CA GLY A 458 1.56 29.32 1.77
C GLY A 458 0.14 29.68 1.38
N GLY A 459 -0.04 30.71 0.54
CA GLY A 459 -1.31 31.17 0.01
C GLY A 459 -1.62 30.60 -1.38
N ALA A 460 -2.75 31.04 -1.93
CA ALA A 460 -3.17 30.78 -3.31
C ALA A 460 -3.70 32.05 -3.95
N ILE A 461 -3.54 32.19 -5.28
CA ILE A 461 -4.09 33.30 -6.06
C ILE A 461 -4.68 32.76 -7.36
N TRP A 462 -5.85 33.25 -7.74
CA TRP A 462 -6.47 33.02 -9.04
C TRP A 462 -7.25 34.27 -9.49
N LEU A 463 -7.67 34.27 -10.74
CA LEU A 463 -8.50 35.34 -11.33
C LEU A 463 -9.84 34.75 -11.74
N GLU A 464 -10.90 35.54 -11.52
CA GLU A 464 -12.25 35.32 -12.04
C GLU A 464 -12.56 36.47 -12.97
N SER A 465 -12.86 36.19 -14.27
CA SER A 465 -13.07 37.24 -15.28
C SER A 465 -13.96 36.76 -16.39
N ALA A 466 -14.71 37.71 -16.99
CA ALA A 466 -15.49 37.49 -18.21
C ALA A 466 -15.39 38.75 -19.08
N PRO A 467 -15.44 38.61 -20.41
CA PRO A 467 -15.43 39.78 -21.33
C PRO A 467 -16.52 40.77 -20.99
N GLY A 468 -16.14 42.03 -20.74
CA GLY A 468 -17.06 43.11 -20.37
C GLY A 468 -17.59 43.04 -18.94
N GLY A 469 -17.20 42.03 -18.15
CA GLY A 469 -17.63 41.85 -16.76
C GLY A 469 -16.58 42.22 -15.72
N GLY A 470 -15.44 42.75 -16.13
CA GLY A 470 -14.33 43.08 -15.27
C GLY A 470 -13.51 41.85 -14.83
N THR A 471 -12.63 42.06 -13.85
CA THR A 471 -11.78 40.98 -13.28
C THR A 471 -11.78 41.06 -11.77
N THR A 472 -11.82 39.88 -11.11
CA THR A 472 -11.63 39.72 -9.67
C THR A 472 -10.42 38.87 -9.44
N ALA A 473 -9.37 39.43 -8.86
CA ALA A 473 -8.25 38.69 -8.32
C ALA A 473 -8.58 38.21 -6.90
N VAL A 474 -8.50 36.92 -6.66
CA VAL A 474 -8.79 36.29 -5.37
C VAL A 474 -7.50 35.75 -4.78
N LEU A 475 -7.15 36.18 -3.58
CA LEU A 475 -6.01 35.71 -2.81
C LEU A 475 -6.49 35.00 -1.55
N ILE A 476 -5.93 33.85 -1.27
CA ILE A 476 -6.08 33.17 0.02
C ILE A 476 -4.76 33.28 0.77
N LEU A 477 -4.81 33.85 1.96
CA LEU A 477 -3.64 34.07 2.81
C LEU A 477 -3.83 33.30 4.13
N PRO A 478 -2.90 32.43 4.54
CA PRO A 478 -3.03 31.71 5.80
C PRO A 478 -2.82 32.67 7.00
N GLU A 479 -3.68 32.56 8.02
CA GLU A 479 -3.51 33.31 9.28
C GLU A 479 -2.25 32.86 10.04
N SER A 480 -1.78 31.64 9.88
CA SER A 480 -0.68 31.00 10.62
C SER A 480 0.54 30.71 9.75
N GLY A 481 1.07 31.62 9.00
CA GLY A 481 2.39 31.52 8.34
C GLY A 481 2.69 30.28 7.47
N PRO A 482 3.83 30.22 6.77
CA PRO A 482 4.20 29.08 5.90
C PRO A 482 4.35 27.80 6.72
N GLY A 483 3.62 26.77 6.36
CA GLY A 483 3.62 25.44 7.01
C GLY A 483 2.24 24.83 7.25
N THR A 484 1.17 25.62 7.17
CA THR A 484 -0.20 25.09 7.21
C THR A 484 -0.69 24.90 5.77
N PRO A 485 -1.06 23.67 5.32
CA PRO A 485 -1.56 23.47 3.98
C PRO A 485 -2.84 24.28 3.76
N ALA A 486 -2.90 25.01 2.66
CA ALA A 486 -4.12 25.70 2.25
C ALA A 486 -5.25 24.65 2.11
N PRO A 487 -6.49 24.96 2.50
CA PRO A 487 -7.62 24.07 2.28
C PRO A 487 -7.72 23.78 0.78
N SER A 488 -7.75 22.48 0.43
CA SER A 488 -7.81 22.03 -0.95
C SER A 488 -9.02 22.66 -1.66
N SER A 489 -8.87 23.05 -2.91
CA SER A 489 -9.90 23.61 -3.80
C SER A 489 -11.05 22.64 -4.14
N ALA A 490 -11.27 21.60 -3.33
CA ALA A 490 -12.37 20.65 -3.45
C ALA A 490 -13.65 21.23 -2.84
N GLY A 491 -14.33 22.05 -3.61
CA GLY A 491 -15.62 22.64 -3.23
C GLY A 491 -16.12 23.61 -4.29
N ARG A 492 -16.30 23.12 -5.52
CA ARG A 492 -17.17 23.76 -6.52
C ARG A 492 -18.42 22.92 -6.72
#